data_9f6a65e7535eb9b0a1be3aea58de0394
#
_entry.id   9f6a65e7535eb9b0a1be3aea58de0394
#
_cell.length_a   1.000
_cell.length_b   1.000
_cell.length_c   1.000
_cell.angle_alpha   90.00
_cell.angle_beta   90.00
_cell.angle_gamma   90.00
#
_symmetry.space_group_name_H-M   'P 1'
#
loop_
_entity.id
_entity.type
_entity.pdbx_description
1 polymer ?
#
loop_
_entity_poly.entity_id
_entity_poly.type
_entity_poly.pdbx_seq_one_letter_code
_entity_poly.pdbx_strand_id
1 'polypeptide(L)'
;MSSAKNSNSHGDFFTPLIEGFVEMFQVLITKAVESFPKLLKNIGTPQITINQSSMKLVLSMLDCERQTVDQAHLGWAINTNRPYPLEYFDPSKNTFIVGSSGWGKSNLLSVLQENCIQRKQGLIFIDPKGSLEAIRNFKKLCRYYGRNYYIFSEFDKEAGSFNPIADMTNSQRVSMIMRSFDWGKRPNQYYLNEAQKALDDVLSSLTAKGEEFDLHDVYKKLKTEHNKEETSGLISQFQLLLNSDFGKLFKKANEFGKPSATMKKAWEEKACIYIGCSTQGYSTLAKTVGKLFVSEAMNLSYWIGKTYEDSHKIKENSLGLFIDEAGSVIYPDFLDLVNKCRSSGINVYTAVQSYSDIEMVADSEILMKQFFESYSNWFIQKQTNTENAEKLASACGTFLAQKTTLATESGSESGKGTIREGYEYLCHPDIIKSINVGQTILLEHNPKWLSLINVRDVRGSNAFKDVKEVDKSAPIAPIKKGLGRK
;
A
#
# COMPACT_ATOMS: atom_id res chain seq x y z
N MET A 1 -37.47 69.72 21.04
CA MET A 1 -38.59 68.81 20.87
C MET A 1 -38.10 67.50 20.23
N SER A 2 -38.08 66.59 21.03
CA SER A 2 -38.43 65.19 20.96
C SER A 2 -37.55 64.30 20.07
N SER A 3 -36.57 63.71 20.69
CA SER A 3 -35.76 62.58 20.23
C SER A 3 -36.53 61.26 20.35
N ALA A 4 -36.59 60.48 19.30
CA ALA A 4 -37.03 59.08 19.36
C ALA A 4 -35.79 58.14 19.43
N LYS A 5 -35.70 57.44 20.54
CA LYS A 5 -34.80 56.34 20.73
C LYS A 5 -35.34 55.06 19.99
N ASN A 6 -34.66 54.60 19.03
CA ASN A 6 -34.89 53.26 18.54
C ASN A 6 -33.92 52.27 19.29
N SER A 7 -34.50 51.41 20.10
CA SER A 7 -33.84 50.32 20.78
C SER A 7 -33.81 49.09 19.85
N ASN A 8 -32.64 48.75 19.34
CA ASN A 8 -32.40 47.44 18.67
C ASN A 8 -32.31 46.34 19.74
N SER A 9 -33.38 45.56 19.91
CA SER A 9 -33.45 44.42 20.82
C SER A 9 -33.36 43.06 20.07
N HIS A 10 -32.46 42.95 19.11
CA HIS A 10 -32.23 41.67 18.41
C HIS A 10 -30.84 41.02 18.66
N GLY A 11 -30.01 41.60 19.56
CA GLY A 11 -28.69 41.07 19.89
C GLY A 11 -28.66 40.03 21.02
N ASP A 12 -29.63 40.04 21.92
CA ASP A 12 -29.48 39.35 23.22
C ASP A 12 -30.01 37.93 23.29
N PHE A 13 -30.65 37.42 22.23
CA PHE A 13 -31.18 36.04 22.25
C PHE A 13 -30.22 34.97 21.77
N PHE A 14 -29.23 35.34 20.97
CA PHE A 14 -28.23 34.41 20.43
C PHE A 14 -26.98 34.29 21.32
N THR A 15 -26.68 35.28 22.12
CA THR A 15 -25.50 35.31 22.99
C THR A 15 -25.52 34.18 24.04
N PRO A 16 -26.63 33.92 24.78
CA PRO A 16 -26.65 32.80 25.74
C PRO A 16 -26.60 31.41 25.08
N LEU A 17 -27.12 31.29 23.86
CA LEU A 17 -27.06 30.02 23.12
C LEU A 17 -25.65 29.72 22.62
N ILE A 18 -24.91 30.74 22.19
CA ILE A 18 -23.51 30.63 21.77
C ILE A 18 -22.62 30.38 23.00
N GLU A 19 -22.85 31.04 24.09
CA GLU A 19 -22.14 30.83 25.36
C GLU A 19 -22.38 29.41 25.90
N GLY A 20 -23.62 28.92 25.91
CA GLY A 20 -23.95 27.54 26.29
C GLY A 20 -23.35 26.49 25.37
N PHE A 21 -23.27 26.77 24.07
CA PHE A 21 -22.56 25.90 23.12
C PHE A 21 -21.04 25.89 23.37
N VAL A 22 -20.45 27.05 23.63
CA VAL A 22 -19.02 27.19 23.94
C VAL A 22 -18.68 26.50 25.27
N GLU A 23 -19.52 26.65 26.30
CA GLU A 23 -19.31 25.91 27.58
C GLU A 23 -19.49 24.42 27.43
N MET A 24 -20.51 23.95 26.71
CA MET A 24 -20.68 22.50 26.44
C MET A 24 -19.52 21.94 25.64
N PHE A 25 -18.99 22.67 24.68
CA PHE A 25 -17.81 22.32 23.91
C PHE A 25 -16.53 22.31 24.77
N GLN A 26 -16.37 23.31 25.65
CA GLN A 26 -15.24 23.34 26.60
C GLN A 26 -15.29 22.13 27.55
N VAL A 27 -16.46 21.77 28.08
CA VAL A 27 -16.64 20.58 28.93
C VAL A 27 -16.34 19.28 28.18
N LEU A 28 -16.78 19.14 26.91
CA LEU A 28 -16.50 18.00 26.08
C LEU A 28 -15.00 17.88 25.76
N ILE A 29 -14.36 19.00 25.47
CA ILE A 29 -12.90 19.08 25.20
C ILE A 29 -12.12 18.79 26.49
N THR A 30 -12.51 19.34 27.61
CA THR A 30 -11.87 19.09 28.90
C THR A 30 -11.97 17.62 29.27
N LYS A 31 -13.13 16.97 29.09
CA LYS A 31 -13.29 15.52 29.31
C LYS A 31 -12.50 14.68 28.31
N ALA A 32 -12.43 15.10 27.02
CA ALA A 32 -11.60 14.42 26.02
C ALA A 32 -10.11 14.59 26.35
N VAL A 33 -9.68 15.81 26.74
CA VAL A 33 -8.29 16.11 27.13
C VAL A 33 -7.93 15.41 28.45
N GLU A 34 -8.83 15.30 29.42
CA GLU A 34 -8.60 14.56 30.67
C GLU A 34 -8.55 13.05 30.48
N SER A 35 -9.26 12.50 29.50
CA SER A 35 -9.16 11.07 29.15
C SER A 35 -7.95 10.76 28.28
N PHE A 36 -7.46 11.70 27.50
CA PHE A 36 -6.28 11.59 26.64
C PHE A 36 -4.99 11.24 27.39
N PRO A 37 -4.66 11.85 28.57
CA PRO A 37 -3.47 11.48 29.33
C PRO A 37 -3.50 10.08 29.90
N LYS A 38 -4.67 9.53 30.20
CA LYS A 38 -4.80 8.15 30.71
C LYS A 38 -4.54 7.12 29.62
N LEU A 39 -4.93 7.41 28.39
CA LEU A 39 -4.63 6.59 27.22
C LEU A 39 -3.15 6.73 26.77
N LEU A 40 -2.60 7.95 26.92
CA LEU A 40 -1.22 8.27 26.55
C LEU A 40 -0.20 7.85 27.63
N LYS A 41 -0.61 7.48 28.85
CA LYS A 41 0.30 6.96 29.90
C LYS A 41 1.13 5.76 29.45
N ASN A 42 0.64 5.02 28.46
CA ASN A 42 1.37 3.91 27.85
C ASN A 42 2.27 4.34 26.67
N ILE A 43 2.27 5.62 26.30
CA ILE A 43 2.99 6.17 25.12
C ILE A 43 4.02 7.22 25.57
N GLY A 44 4.49 7.30 26.78
CA GLY A 44 5.46 8.31 27.22
C GLY A 44 5.12 9.71 26.68
N THR A 45 4.24 10.44 27.33
CA THR A 45 3.55 11.62 26.80
C THR A 45 4.35 12.89 26.68
N PRO A 46 4.39 13.57 25.50
CA PRO A 46 4.44 15.04 25.48
C PRO A 46 3.03 15.59 25.73
N GLN A 47 2.91 16.59 26.60
CA GLN A 47 1.64 17.31 26.79
C GLN A 47 1.33 18.11 25.51
N ILE A 48 0.33 17.68 24.75
CA ILE A 48 -0.15 18.40 23.56
C ILE A 48 -1.16 19.43 24.04
N THR A 49 -0.80 20.71 24.00
CA THR A 49 -1.75 21.79 24.22
C THR A 49 -2.52 22.02 22.91
N ILE A 50 -3.78 21.61 22.87
CA ILE A 50 -4.65 21.70 21.71
C ILE A 50 -5.25 23.11 21.62
N ASN A 51 -5.03 23.81 20.51
CA ASN A 51 -5.69 25.09 20.21
C ASN A 51 -6.90 24.89 19.26
N GLN A 52 -7.63 25.97 18.95
CA GLN A 52 -8.83 25.91 18.10
C GLN A 52 -8.62 25.32 16.69
N SER A 53 -7.42 25.40 16.12
CA SER A 53 -7.11 24.79 14.80
C SER A 53 -6.97 23.28 14.88
N SER A 54 -6.52 22.76 16.03
CA SER A 54 -6.46 21.32 16.32
C SER A 54 -7.85 20.74 16.57
N MET A 55 -8.83 21.58 16.94
CA MET A 55 -10.21 21.17 17.16
C MET A 55 -10.85 20.55 15.92
N LYS A 56 -10.59 21.07 14.73
CA LYS A 56 -11.10 20.46 13.49
C LYS A 56 -10.62 19.03 13.29
N LEU A 57 -9.36 18.76 13.64
CA LEU A 57 -8.79 17.44 13.50
C LEU A 57 -9.35 16.47 14.57
N VAL A 58 -9.49 16.94 15.81
CA VAL A 58 -10.10 16.16 16.90
C VAL A 58 -11.59 15.91 16.65
N LEU A 59 -12.31 16.89 16.14
CA LEU A 59 -13.73 16.75 15.78
C LEU A 59 -13.92 15.82 14.59
N SER A 60 -13.04 15.86 13.60
CA SER A 60 -13.07 14.91 12.50
C SER A 60 -12.77 13.49 12.97
N MET A 61 -11.93 13.31 13.98
CA MET A 61 -11.69 12.02 14.64
C MET A 61 -12.90 11.54 15.46
N LEU A 62 -13.72 12.45 16.01
CA LEU A 62 -14.95 12.13 16.75
C LEU A 62 -16.11 11.78 15.83
N ASP A 63 -16.17 12.32 14.63
CA ASP A 63 -17.20 11.98 13.63
C ASP A 63 -17.15 10.52 13.15
N CYS A 64 -16.02 9.82 13.39
CA CYS A 64 -15.93 8.37 13.20
C CYS A 64 -16.87 7.55 14.11
N GLU A 65 -17.51 8.19 15.08
CA GLU A 65 -18.31 7.50 16.12
C GLU A 65 -19.68 7.01 15.66
N ARG A 66 -20.15 7.35 14.47
CA ARG A 66 -21.57 7.18 14.09
C ARG A 66 -21.93 5.85 13.42
N GLN A 67 -20.99 4.92 13.24
CA GLN A 67 -21.26 3.71 12.46
C GLN A 67 -21.34 2.42 13.28
N THR A 68 -22.18 1.52 12.79
CA THR A 68 -22.59 0.28 13.44
C THR A 68 -21.50 -0.80 13.41
N VAL A 69 -21.50 -1.65 14.44
CA VAL A 69 -20.49 -2.65 14.79
C VAL A 69 -20.34 -3.80 13.76
N ASP A 70 -21.27 -3.92 12.79
CA ASP A 70 -21.33 -5.07 11.87
C ASP A 70 -20.48 -4.91 10.58
N GLN A 71 -19.77 -3.79 10.42
CA GLN A 71 -18.99 -3.53 9.21
C GLN A 71 -17.52 -3.94 9.40
N ALA A 72 -16.87 -4.34 8.28
CA ALA A 72 -15.45 -4.58 8.26
C ALA A 72 -14.69 -3.33 8.76
N HIS A 73 -13.79 -3.49 9.72
CA HIS A 73 -13.05 -2.38 10.33
C HIS A 73 -11.54 -2.59 10.26
N LEU A 74 -10.80 -1.50 10.23
CA LEU A 74 -9.33 -1.50 10.19
C LEU A 74 -8.73 -1.86 11.56
N GLY A 75 -9.39 -1.44 12.62
CA GLY A 75 -8.96 -1.56 14.00
C GLY A 75 -9.82 -0.66 14.89
N TRP A 76 -9.22 -0.14 15.94
CA TRP A 76 -9.89 0.76 16.89
C TRP A 76 -9.17 2.10 16.96
N ALA A 77 -9.93 3.19 16.83
CA ALA A 77 -9.38 4.51 17.05
C ALA A 77 -8.97 4.65 18.52
N ILE A 78 -7.72 5.03 18.78
CA ILE A 78 -7.14 4.99 20.14
C ILE A 78 -7.81 5.99 21.07
N ASN A 79 -8.22 7.13 20.55
CA ASN A 79 -8.88 8.20 21.31
C ASN A 79 -10.29 7.82 21.78
N THR A 80 -11.03 7.02 21.02
CA THR A 80 -12.40 6.65 21.31
C THR A 80 -12.58 5.20 21.71
N ASN A 81 -11.58 4.35 21.46
CA ASN A 81 -11.63 2.89 21.59
C ASN A 81 -12.80 2.26 20.81
N ARG A 82 -13.22 2.89 19.70
CA ARG A 82 -14.28 2.40 18.83
C ARG A 82 -13.70 1.84 17.52
N PRO A 83 -14.40 0.91 16.88
CA PRO A 83 -14.00 0.40 15.58
C PRO A 83 -13.80 1.55 14.59
N TYR A 84 -12.68 1.54 13.87
CA TYR A 84 -12.43 2.46 12.76
C TYR A 84 -12.94 1.80 11.47
N PRO A 85 -14.06 2.27 10.92
CA PRO A 85 -14.67 1.63 9.76
C PRO A 85 -13.77 1.74 8.53
N LEU A 86 -13.71 0.65 7.76
CA LEU A 86 -12.96 0.66 6.49
C LEU A 86 -13.56 1.59 5.44
N GLU A 87 -14.79 2.06 5.63
CA GLU A 87 -15.45 3.02 4.75
C GLU A 87 -14.81 4.42 4.80
N TYR A 88 -14.17 4.77 5.90
CA TYR A 88 -13.41 6.02 6.02
C TYR A 88 -12.08 5.95 5.30
N PHE A 89 -11.61 4.77 4.99
CA PHE A 89 -10.42 4.55 4.21
C PHE A 89 -10.80 4.39 2.73
N ASP A 90 -10.37 5.31 1.87
CA ASP A 90 -10.61 5.24 0.44
C ASP A 90 -9.62 4.27 -0.24
N PRO A 91 -10.02 3.02 -0.49
CA PRO A 91 -9.15 2.00 -1.08
C PRO A 91 -8.91 2.23 -2.58
N SER A 92 -9.57 3.22 -3.19
CA SER A 92 -9.33 3.60 -4.60
C SER A 92 -8.08 4.48 -4.75
N LYS A 93 -7.44 4.82 -3.65
CA LYS A 93 -6.24 5.65 -3.62
C LYS A 93 -5.01 4.82 -3.29
N ASN A 94 -3.89 5.19 -3.89
CA ASN A 94 -2.61 4.58 -3.55
C ASN A 94 -2.26 4.82 -2.08
N THR A 95 -1.72 3.78 -1.45
CA THR A 95 -1.46 3.73 -0.02
C THR A 95 0.02 3.47 0.26
N PHE A 96 0.64 4.36 1.00
CA PHE A 96 2.01 4.24 1.49
C PHE A 96 2.01 3.73 2.93
N ILE A 97 2.83 2.73 3.23
CA ILE A 97 2.94 2.11 4.55
C ILE A 97 4.41 2.14 4.96
N VAL A 98 4.72 2.84 6.04
CA VAL A 98 6.08 2.96 6.55
C VAL A 98 6.15 2.56 8.02
N GLY A 99 7.13 1.72 8.35
CA GLY A 99 7.32 1.29 9.75
C GLY A 99 8.48 0.32 9.91
N SER A 100 9.19 0.43 11.01
CA SER A 100 10.33 -0.44 11.33
C SER A 100 9.94 -1.93 11.35
N SER A 101 10.91 -2.81 11.23
CA SER A 101 10.67 -4.26 11.29
C SER A 101 10.09 -4.67 12.66
N GLY A 102 9.15 -5.61 12.67
CA GLY A 102 8.52 -6.11 13.90
C GLY A 102 7.39 -5.24 14.47
N TRP A 103 7.02 -4.12 13.85
CA TRP A 103 6.00 -3.19 14.37
C TRP A 103 4.60 -3.41 13.79
N GLY A 104 4.37 -4.53 13.08
CA GLY A 104 3.02 -4.94 12.67
C GLY A 104 2.66 -4.60 11.22
N LYS A 105 3.63 -4.25 10.34
CA LYS A 105 3.37 -4.00 8.92
C LYS A 105 2.65 -5.15 8.22
N SER A 106 3.15 -6.37 8.40
CA SER A 106 2.56 -7.56 7.74
C SER A 106 1.14 -7.84 8.21
N ASN A 107 0.82 -7.55 9.49
CA ASN A 107 -0.55 -7.63 9.99
C ASN A 107 -1.45 -6.58 9.33
N LEU A 108 -0.99 -5.33 9.25
CA LEU A 108 -1.72 -4.25 8.57
C LEU A 108 -1.96 -4.59 7.10
N LEU A 109 -0.93 -5.05 6.38
CA LEU A 109 -1.07 -5.51 4.99
C LEU A 109 -2.12 -6.61 4.87
N SER A 110 -2.11 -7.60 5.78
CA SER A 110 -3.11 -8.69 5.76
C SER A 110 -4.52 -8.19 6.03
N VAL A 111 -4.72 -7.18 6.90
CA VAL A 111 -6.02 -6.54 7.13
C VAL A 111 -6.51 -5.81 5.88
N LEU A 112 -5.62 -5.09 5.19
CA LEU A 112 -5.95 -4.39 3.95
C LEU A 112 -6.22 -5.38 2.79
N GLN A 113 -5.49 -6.49 2.73
CA GLN A 113 -5.74 -7.58 1.78
C GLN A 113 -7.10 -8.24 2.04
N GLU A 114 -7.44 -8.50 3.30
CA GLU A 114 -8.77 -9.03 3.65
C GLU A 114 -9.88 -8.09 3.20
N ASN A 115 -9.73 -6.79 3.37
CA ASN A 115 -10.66 -5.79 2.84
C ASN A 115 -10.81 -5.87 1.33
N CYS A 116 -9.69 -5.94 0.60
CA CYS A 116 -9.68 -6.08 -0.85
C CYS A 116 -10.44 -7.35 -1.29
N ILE A 117 -10.21 -8.47 -0.61
CA ILE A 117 -10.89 -9.75 -0.85
C ILE A 117 -12.39 -9.65 -0.57
N GLN A 118 -12.81 -9.05 0.54
CA GLN A 118 -14.22 -8.83 0.91
C GLN A 118 -14.98 -8.01 -0.13
N ARG A 119 -14.33 -6.98 -0.68
CA ARG A 119 -14.88 -6.13 -1.76
C ARG A 119 -14.91 -6.82 -3.12
N LYS A 120 -14.51 -8.08 -3.20
CA LYS A 120 -14.43 -8.86 -4.46
C LYS A 120 -13.53 -8.24 -5.52
N GLN A 121 -12.53 -7.48 -5.10
CA GLN A 121 -11.50 -6.94 -5.97
C GLN A 121 -10.49 -8.03 -6.33
N GLY A 122 -9.80 -7.91 -7.47
CA GLY A 122 -8.60 -8.68 -7.73
C GLY A 122 -7.50 -8.29 -6.75
N LEU A 123 -6.57 -9.20 -6.47
CA LEU A 123 -5.47 -8.93 -5.55
C LEU A 123 -4.17 -9.52 -6.07
N ILE A 124 -3.12 -8.73 -6.12
CA ILE A 124 -1.76 -9.18 -6.37
C ILE A 124 -0.91 -8.78 -5.17
N PHE A 125 -0.23 -9.74 -4.57
CA PHE A 125 0.67 -9.50 -3.46
C PHE A 125 2.09 -9.94 -3.82
N ILE A 126 3.00 -8.97 -3.94
CA ILE A 126 4.44 -9.18 -4.14
C ILE A 126 5.10 -9.13 -2.76
N ASP A 127 5.64 -10.26 -2.32
CA ASP A 127 6.34 -10.43 -1.05
C ASP A 127 7.81 -10.82 -1.29
N PRO A 128 8.75 -9.86 -1.25
CA PRO A 128 10.17 -10.14 -1.41
C PRO A 128 10.81 -10.97 -0.29
N LYS A 129 10.10 -11.20 0.82
CA LYS A 129 10.54 -12.14 1.87
C LYS A 129 10.20 -13.57 1.55
N GLY A 130 9.07 -13.81 0.86
CA GLY A 130 8.58 -15.13 0.51
C GLY A 130 8.30 -16.01 1.71
N SER A 131 7.73 -15.47 2.80
CA SER A 131 7.56 -16.26 4.03
C SER A 131 6.44 -17.30 3.94
N LEU A 132 6.68 -18.51 4.45
CA LEU A 132 5.65 -19.55 4.54
C LEU A 132 4.43 -19.14 5.37
N GLU A 133 4.61 -18.25 6.34
CA GLU A 133 3.51 -17.70 7.13
C GLU A 133 2.63 -16.78 6.27
N ALA A 134 3.21 -15.88 5.49
CA ALA A 134 2.48 -15.01 4.59
C ALA A 134 1.69 -15.82 3.55
N ILE A 135 2.30 -16.85 2.96
CA ILE A 135 1.63 -17.75 2.02
C ILE A 135 0.42 -18.44 2.70
N ARG A 136 0.61 -19.00 3.90
CA ARG A 136 -0.48 -19.66 4.64
C ARG A 136 -1.61 -18.70 4.97
N ASN A 137 -1.28 -17.50 5.42
CA ASN A 137 -2.28 -16.48 5.74
C ASN A 137 -3.05 -16.06 4.49
N PHE A 138 -2.36 -15.81 3.38
CA PHE A 138 -2.97 -15.49 2.09
C PHE A 138 -3.94 -16.59 1.63
N LYS A 139 -3.49 -17.86 1.65
CA LYS A 139 -4.34 -19.01 1.29
C LYS A 139 -5.57 -19.11 2.19
N LYS A 140 -5.43 -18.92 3.51
CA LYS A 140 -6.56 -18.93 4.45
C LYS A 140 -7.60 -17.88 4.11
N LEU A 141 -7.18 -16.65 3.89
CA LEU A 141 -8.06 -15.56 3.47
C LEU A 141 -8.81 -15.90 2.17
N CYS A 142 -8.09 -16.31 1.14
CA CYS A 142 -8.70 -16.64 -0.15
C CYS A 142 -9.70 -17.79 -0.04
N ARG A 143 -9.35 -18.86 0.68
CA ARG A 143 -10.26 -20.01 0.88
C ARG A 143 -11.51 -19.64 1.66
N TYR A 144 -11.37 -18.88 2.75
CA TYR A 144 -12.50 -18.45 3.55
C TYR A 144 -13.52 -17.64 2.76
N TYR A 145 -13.05 -16.72 1.90
CA TYR A 145 -13.92 -15.88 1.06
C TYR A 145 -14.24 -16.50 -0.29
N GLY A 146 -13.91 -17.79 -0.53
CA GLY A 146 -14.21 -18.50 -1.77
C GLY A 146 -13.58 -17.88 -3.02
N ARG A 147 -12.35 -17.32 -2.88
CA ARG A 147 -11.65 -16.63 -3.96
C ARG A 147 -10.69 -17.59 -4.69
N ASN A 148 -10.70 -17.52 -6.01
CA ASN A 148 -9.65 -18.17 -6.81
C ASN A 148 -8.30 -17.54 -6.49
N TYR A 149 -7.27 -18.37 -6.30
CA TYR A 149 -5.93 -17.87 -6.02
C TYR A 149 -4.86 -18.69 -6.73
N TYR A 150 -3.75 -18.01 -6.99
CA TYR A 150 -2.52 -18.56 -7.57
C TYR A 150 -1.34 -18.21 -6.67
N ILE A 151 -0.44 -19.16 -6.48
CA ILE A 151 0.78 -18.97 -5.68
C ILE A 151 1.98 -19.15 -6.59
N PHE A 152 2.82 -18.13 -6.68
CA PHE A 152 4.13 -18.18 -7.30
C PHE A 152 5.18 -18.04 -6.20
N SER A 153 5.78 -19.12 -5.78
CA SER A 153 6.82 -19.13 -4.74
C SER A 153 7.55 -20.46 -4.72
N GLU A 154 8.88 -20.42 -4.60
CA GLU A 154 9.71 -21.60 -4.42
C GLU A 154 9.44 -22.37 -3.12
N PHE A 155 8.87 -21.71 -2.13
CA PHE A 155 8.59 -22.33 -0.83
C PHE A 155 7.26 -23.09 -0.78
N ASP A 156 6.43 -22.96 -1.79
CA ASP A 156 5.13 -23.61 -1.81
C ASP A 156 5.12 -24.85 -2.70
N LYS A 157 4.79 -26.02 -2.13
CA LYS A 157 4.65 -27.27 -2.87
C LYS A 157 3.50 -27.24 -3.91
N GLU A 158 2.53 -26.36 -3.73
CA GLU A 158 1.40 -26.16 -4.64
C GLU A 158 1.62 -24.96 -5.57
N ALA A 159 2.87 -24.49 -5.70
CA ALA A 159 3.18 -23.35 -6.56
C ALA A 159 2.73 -23.62 -7.99
N GLY A 160 2.00 -22.65 -8.54
CA GLY A 160 1.60 -22.62 -9.93
C GLY A 160 2.67 -22.00 -10.82
N SER A 161 2.58 -22.25 -12.11
CA SER A 161 3.37 -21.52 -13.09
C SER A 161 2.81 -20.12 -13.34
N PHE A 162 3.68 -19.23 -13.78
CA PHE A 162 3.36 -17.86 -14.13
C PHE A 162 4.06 -17.48 -15.44
N ASN A 163 3.33 -16.93 -16.39
CA ASN A 163 3.91 -16.48 -17.66
C ASN A 163 3.84 -14.95 -17.75
N PRO A 164 4.91 -14.22 -17.34
CA PRO A 164 4.87 -12.75 -17.27
C PRO A 164 4.83 -12.08 -18.64
N ILE A 165 5.08 -12.82 -19.72
CA ILE A 165 5.13 -12.29 -21.09
C ILE A 165 3.91 -12.67 -21.95
N ALA A 166 2.91 -13.40 -21.40
CA ALA A 166 1.80 -13.95 -22.17
C ALA A 166 0.97 -12.86 -22.87
N ASP A 167 0.52 -11.88 -22.12
CA ASP A 167 -0.49 -10.89 -22.55
C ASP A 167 0.12 -9.58 -23.08
N MET A 168 1.24 -9.65 -23.82
CA MET A 168 2.02 -8.47 -24.23
C MET A 168 2.32 -8.45 -25.72
N THR A 169 2.51 -7.25 -26.27
CA THR A 169 3.13 -7.06 -27.60
C THR A 169 4.64 -7.31 -27.53
N ASN A 170 5.29 -7.61 -28.66
CA ASN A 170 6.74 -7.83 -28.68
C ASN A 170 7.53 -6.64 -28.12
N SER A 171 7.15 -5.43 -28.49
CA SER A 171 7.81 -4.22 -27.94
C SER A 171 7.68 -4.11 -26.44
N GLN A 172 6.54 -4.49 -25.86
CA GLN A 172 6.35 -4.52 -24.41
C GLN A 172 7.21 -5.61 -23.74
N ARG A 173 7.28 -6.81 -24.34
CA ARG A 173 8.12 -7.91 -23.89
C ARG A 173 9.61 -7.53 -23.88
N VAL A 174 10.09 -6.94 -24.98
CA VAL A 174 11.47 -6.43 -25.07
C VAL A 174 11.74 -5.41 -23.98
N SER A 175 10.88 -4.40 -23.87
CA SER A 175 11.03 -3.34 -22.86
C SER A 175 11.04 -3.89 -21.44
N MET A 176 10.12 -4.80 -21.12
CA MET A 176 10.02 -5.41 -19.79
C MET A 176 11.29 -6.22 -19.45
N ILE A 177 11.74 -7.09 -20.35
CA ILE A 177 12.91 -7.95 -20.11
C ILE A 177 14.17 -7.09 -19.95
N MET A 178 14.39 -6.12 -20.86
CA MET A 178 15.56 -5.26 -20.83
C MET A 178 15.63 -4.41 -19.55
N ARG A 179 14.50 -3.90 -19.04
CA ARG A 179 14.42 -3.13 -17.79
C ARG A 179 14.57 -3.96 -16.53
N SER A 180 14.16 -5.23 -16.58
CA SER A 180 14.17 -6.09 -15.40
C SER A 180 15.56 -6.65 -15.10
N PHE A 181 16.39 -6.85 -16.11
CA PHE A 181 17.73 -7.37 -15.96
C PHE A 181 18.72 -6.34 -15.42
N ASP A 182 19.75 -6.82 -14.74
CA ASP A 182 20.81 -5.96 -14.20
C ASP A 182 21.97 -5.85 -15.22
N TRP A 183 22.09 -4.69 -15.81
CA TRP A 183 23.14 -4.36 -16.78
C TRP A 183 24.36 -3.68 -16.14
N GLY A 184 24.39 -3.59 -14.80
CA GLY A 184 25.43 -2.84 -14.08
C GLY A 184 25.22 -1.31 -14.12
N LYS A 185 26.10 -0.59 -13.42
CA LYS A 185 25.94 0.87 -13.23
C LYS A 185 26.22 1.70 -14.49
N ARG A 186 27.06 1.22 -15.41
CA ARG A 186 27.44 1.92 -16.66
C ARG A 186 27.53 0.90 -17.80
N PRO A 187 26.38 0.42 -18.29
CA PRO A 187 26.38 -0.58 -19.36
C PRO A 187 26.90 0.03 -20.66
N ASN A 188 27.62 -0.76 -21.45
CA ASN A 188 28.04 -0.36 -22.78
C ASN A 188 26.81 -0.38 -23.72
N GLN A 189 26.49 0.77 -24.31
CA GLN A 189 25.32 0.96 -25.16
C GLN A 189 25.31 0.03 -26.37
N TYR A 190 26.48 -0.31 -26.91
CA TYR A 190 26.58 -1.24 -28.04
C TYR A 190 25.99 -2.62 -27.68
N TYR A 191 26.43 -3.20 -26.54
CA TYR A 191 25.93 -4.51 -26.10
C TYR A 191 24.45 -4.47 -25.74
N LEU A 192 23.96 -3.35 -25.18
CA LEU A 192 22.52 -3.20 -24.92
C LEU A 192 21.69 -3.20 -26.21
N ASN A 193 22.16 -2.49 -27.24
CA ASN A 193 21.48 -2.43 -28.52
C ASN A 193 21.46 -3.80 -29.21
N GLU A 194 22.56 -4.53 -29.19
CA GLU A 194 22.64 -5.89 -29.76
C GLU A 194 21.78 -6.88 -28.98
N ALA A 195 21.76 -6.79 -27.65
CA ALA A 195 20.88 -7.60 -26.82
C ALA A 195 19.39 -7.32 -27.11
N GLN A 196 19.01 -6.05 -27.25
CA GLN A 196 17.66 -5.64 -27.59
C GLN A 196 17.23 -6.14 -28.96
N LYS A 197 18.11 -6.02 -29.97
CA LYS A 197 17.86 -6.49 -31.32
C LYS A 197 17.68 -8.01 -31.38
N ALA A 198 18.60 -8.75 -30.75
CA ALA A 198 18.51 -10.22 -30.68
C ALA A 198 17.21 -10.67 -29.98
N LEU A 199 16.80 -9.97 -28.93
CA LEU A 199 15.56 -10.26 -28.21
C LEU A 199 14.33 -9.99 -29.08
N ASP A 200 14.32 -8.86 -29.83
CA ASP A 200 13.23 -8.51 -30.74
C ASP A 200 13.09 -9.52 -31.90
N ASP A 201 14.21 -9.93 -32.51
CA ASP A 201 14.24 -10.95 -33.55
C ASP A 201 13.66 -12.28 -33.07
N VAL A 202 14.06 -12.75 -31.88
CA VAL A 202 13.57 -13.98 -31.27
C VAL A 202 12.09 -13.91 -30.95
N LEU A 203 11.64 -12.82 -30.30
CA LEU A 203 10.22 -12.63 -29.95
C LEU A 203 9.34 -12.54 -31.19
N SER A 204 9.78 -11.83 -32.24
CA SER A 204 9.08 -11.74 -33.50
C SER A 204 8.93 -13.11 -34.16
N SER A 205 10.00 -13.91 -34.18
CA SER A 205 9.97 -15.26 -34.71
C SER A 205 9.08 -16.23 -33.92
N LEU A 206 9.05 -16.11 -32.58
CA LEU A 206 8.15 -16.91 -31.73
C LEU A 206 6.70 -16.51 -31.92
N THR A 207 6.42 -15.21 -31.99
CA THR A 207 5.06 -14.69 -32.22
C THR A 207 4.51 -15.10 -33.59
N ALA A 208 5.35 -15.12 -34.63
CA ALA A 208 4.94 -15.55 -35.97
C ALA A 208 4.47 -17.01 -36.05
N LYS A 209 4.81 -17.87 -35.09
CA LYS A 209 4.31 -19.23 -34.99
C LYS A 209 2.87 -19.34 -34.53
N GLY A 210 2.32 -18.28 -33.92
CA GLY A 210 0.94 -18.24 -33.41
C GLY A 210 0.70 -19.11 -32.16
N GLU A 211 1.75 -19.68 -31.56
CA GLU A 211 1.68 -20.49 -30.35
C GLU A 211 2.05 -19.66 -29.11
N GLU A 212 1.46 -19.99 -27.96
CA GLU A 212 1.88 -19.41 -26.69
C GLU A 212 3.30 -19.87 -26.37
N PHE A 213 4.13 -18.93 -25.92
CA PHE A 213 5.52 -19.18 -25.50
C PHE A 213 5.83 -18.50 -24.17
N ASP A 214 6.90 -18.94 -23.53
CA ASP A 214 7.35 -18.46 -22.24
C ASP A 214 8.84 -18.03 -22.25
N LEU A 215 9.36 -17.60 -21.11
CA LEU A 215 10.76 -17.17 -20.99
C LEU A 215 11.77 -18.29 -21.30
N HIS A 216 11.42 -19.57 -21.09
CA HIS A 216 12.29 -20.70 -21.45
C HIS A 216 12.36 -20.88 -22.97
N ASP A 217 11.24 -20.69 -23.69
CA ASP A 217 11.23 -20.74 -25.15
C ASP A 217 12.10 -19.61 -25.74
N VAL A 218 11.98 -18.38 -25.17
CA VAL A 218 12.81 -17.24 -25.55
C VAL A 218 14.30 -17.53 -25.31
N TYR A 219 14.66 -18.01 -24.12
CA TYR A 219 16.06 -18.36 -23.80
C TYR A 219 16.62 -19.43 -24.71
N LYS A 220 15.88 -20.52 -24.94
CA LYS A 220 16.30 -21.62 -25.82
C LYS A 220 16.62 -21.08 -27.22
N LYS A 221 15.75 -20.23 -27.75
CA LYS A 221 15.93 -19.68 -29.09
C LYS A 221 17.09 -18.66 -29.16
N LEU A 222 17.22 -17.79 -28.16
CA LEU A 222 18.39 -16.89 -28.04
C LEU A 222 19.70 -17.67 -28.05
N LYS A 223 19.79 -18.76 -27.26
CA LYS A 223 20.98 -19.58 -27.15
C LYS A 223 21.33 -20.32 -28.46
N THR A 224 20.35 -20.66 -29.28
CA THR A 224 20.58 -21.35 -30.56
C THR A 224 20.88 -20.42 -31.71
N GLU A 225 20.22 -19.27 -31.79
CA GLU A 225 20.28 -18.38 -32.97
C GLU A 225 21.20 -17.15 -32.75
N HIS A 226 21.37 -16.71 -31.51
CA HIS A 226 22.10 -15.48 -31.16
C HIS A 226 23.22 -15.71 -30.13
N ASN A 227 23.83 -16.89 -30.09
CA ASN A 227 24.94 -17.16 -29.16
C ASN A 227 26.25 -16.55 -29.65
N LYS A 228 26.38 -15.22 -29.49
CA LYS A 228 27.53 -14.41 -29.87
C LYS A 228 28.07 -13.67 -28.65
N GLU A 229 29.26 -13.13 -28.75
CA GLU A 229 29.89 -12.35 -27.68
C GLU A 229 29.02 -11.15 -27.29
N GLU A 230 28.46 -10.45 -28.29
CA GLU A 230 27.64 -9.27 -28.08
C GLU A 230 26.35 -9.52 -27.30
N THR A 231 25.82 -10.74 -27.36
CA THR A 231 24.58 -11.13 -26.67
C THR A 231 24.82 -12.00 -25.44
N SER A 232 26.09 -12.29 -25.11
CA SER A 232 26.46 -13.15 -23.98
C SER A 232 25.93 -12.66 -22.65
N GLY A 233 25.87 -11.33 -22.44
CA GLY A 233 25.30 -10.71 -21.26
C GLY A 233 23.82 -11.01 -21.10
N LEU A 234 23.03 -10.88 -22.18
CA LEU A 234 21.60 -11.22 -22.20
C LEU A 234 21.36 -12.70 -21.88
N ILE A 235 22.11 -13.58 -22.55
CA ILE A 235 22.02 -15.05 -22.34
C ILE A 235 22.36 -15.39 -20.90
N SER A 236 23.39 -14.78 -20.32
CA SER A 236 23.78 -14.99 -18.92
C SER A 236 22.68 -14.56 -17.93
N GLN A 237 22.01 -13.45 -18.18
CA GLN A 237 20.89 -12.99 -17.34
C GLN A 237 19.72 -13.98 -17.40
N PHE A 238 19.34 -14.45 -18.59
CA PHE A 238 18.33 -15.49 -18.74
C PHE A 238 18.75 -16.79 -18.06
N GLN A 239 20.00 -17.22 -18.21
CA GLN A 239 20.52 -18.42 -17.58
C GLN A 239 20.44 -18.33 -16.05
N LEU A 240 20.84 -17.19 -15.48
CA LEU A 240 20.77 -16.95 -14.04
C LEU A 240 19.32 -17.02 -13.55
N LEU A 241 18.39 -16.38 -14.25
CA LEU A 241 16.98 -16.36 -13.88
C LEU A 241 16.36 -17.76 -13.99
N LEU A 242 16.50 -18.42 -15.14
CA LEU A 242 15.76 -19.64 -15.45
C LEU A 242 16.35 -20.91 -14.82
N ASN A 243 17.63 -20.91 -14.44
CA ASN A 243 18.23 -22.00 -13.66
C ASN A 243 17.93 -21.90 -12.16
N SER A 244 17.36 -20.83 -11.72
CA SER A 244 16.94 -20.66 -10.32
C SER A 244 15.68 -21.46 -10.00
N ASP A 245 15.36 -21.60 -8.71
CA ASP A 245 14.13 -22.24 -8.27
C ASP A 245 12.88 -21.47 -8.74
N PHE A 246 12.95 -20.15 -8.83
CA PHE A 246 11.91 -19.32 -9.46
C PHE A 246 11.76 -19.59 -10.95
N GLY A 247 12.86 -19.77 -11.64
CA GLY A 247 12.87 -19.99 -13.08
C GLY A 247 12.02 -21.17 -13.52
N LYS A 248 11.94 -22.21 -12.69
CA LYS A 248 11.11 -23.41 -12.94
C LYS A 248 9.61 -23.07 -13.01
N LEU A 249 9.19 -21.95 -12.42
CA LEU A 249 7.80 -21.49 -12.36
C LEU A 249 7.43 -20.56 -13.53
N PHE A 250 8.41 -20.02 -14.28
CA PHE A 250 8.16 -19.15 -15.43
C PHE A 250 7.83 -19.94 -16.70
N LYS A 251 6.66 -20.58 -16.69
CA LYS A 251 6.19 -21.44 -17.80
C LYS A 251 4.78 -21.04 -18.26
N LYS A 252 4.46 -21.32 -19.52
CA LYS A 252 3.14 -21.14 -20.13
C LYS A 252 2.07 -22.06 -19.56
N ALA A 253 2.46 -23.21 -18.99
CA ALA A 253 1.56 -24.12 -18.31
C ALA A 253 2.31 -24.83 -17.19
N ASN A 254 1.59 -25.31 -16.16
CA ASN A 254 2.17 -26.14 -15.12
C ASN A 254 2.40 -27.58 -15.65
N GLU A 255 3.01 -28.43 -14.82
CA GLU A 255 3.31 -29.83 -15.14
C GLU A 255 2.06 -30.68 -15.47
N PHE A 256 0.87 -30.23 -15.07
CA PHE A 256 -0.42 -30.87 -15.38
C PHE A 256 -1.13 -30.25 -16.59
N GLY A 257 -0.46 -29.38 -17.36
CA GLY A 257 -1.03 -28.72 -18.53
C GLY A 257 -2.05 -27.63 -18.24
N LYS A 258 -2.21 -27.19 -16.96
CA LYS A 258 -3.08 -26.05 -16.64
C LYS A 258 -2.39 -24.75 -17.04
N PRO A 259 -3.12 -23.81 -17.68
CA PRO A 259 -2.57 -22.52 -18.05
C PRO A 259 -2.00 -21.76 -16.87
N SER A 260 -0.91 -21.05 -17.09
CA SER A 260 -0.25 -20.23 -16.08
C SER A 260 -1.13 -19.08 -15.62
N ALA A 261 -0.86 -18.60 -14.41
CA ALA A 261 -1.37 -17.33 -13.95
C ALA A 261 -0.75 -16.17 -14.74
N THR A 262 -1.52 -15.10 -14.92
CA THR A 262 -1.07 -13.79 -15.43
C THR A 262 -1.74 -12.70 -14.60
N MET A 263 -1.16 -11.50 -14.56
CA MET A 263 -1.80 -10.39 -13.84
C MET A 263 -3.13 -9.98 -14.47
N LYS A 264 -3.30 -10.19 -15.76
CA LYS A 264 -4.55 -9.96 -16.47
C LYS A 264 -5.69 -10.81 -15.90
N LYS A 265 -5.44 -12.09 -15.56
CA LYS A 265 -6.42 -12.94 -14.88
C LYS A 265 -6.82 -12.40 -13.50
N ALA A 266 -5.89 -11.79 -12.76
CA ALA A 266 -6.25 -11.14 -11.50
C ALA A 266 -7.28 -10.04 -11.69
N TRP A 267 -7.18 -9.30 -12.78
CA TRP A 267 -8.13 -8.22 -13.10
C TRP A 267 -9.45 -8.75 -13.70
N GLU A 268 -9.40 -9.64 -14.71
CA GLU A 268 -10.58 -10.15 -15.41
C GLU A 268 -11.43 -11.11 -14.55
N GLU A 269 -10.77 -12.04 -13.85
CA GLU A 269 -11.40 -13.06 -13.02
C GLU A 269 -11.52 -12.64 -11.56
N LYS A 270 -11.00 -11.46 -11.21
CA LYS A 270 -10.88 -10.99 -9.81
C LYS A 270 -10.13 -12.00 -8.94
N ALA A 271 -9.13 -12.70 -9.51
CA ALA A 271 -8.35 -13.69 -8.80
C ALA A 271 -7.35 -13.03 -7.84
N CYS A 272 -6.87 -13.82 -6.88
CA CYS A 272 -5.83 -13.41 -5.93
C CYS A 272 -4.51 -14.08 -6.30
N ILE A 273 -3.43 -13.32 -6.47
CA ILE A 273 -2.11 -13.82 -6.84
C ILE A 273 -1.11 -13.46 -5.74
N TYR A 274 -0.40 -14.45 -5.22
CA TYR A 274 0.73 -14.27 -4.32
C TYR A 274 2.03 -14.54 -5.07
N ILE A 275 2.97 -13.62 -4.97
CA ILE A 275 4.29 -13.68 -5.60
C ILE A 275 5.33 -13.56 -4.49
N GLY A 276 5.92 -14.69 -4.11
CA GLY A 276 6.95 -14.73 -3.09
C GLY A 276 8.34 -14.90 -3.72
N CYS A 277 9.25 -13.96 -3.43
CA CYS A 277 10.61 -13.96 -3.98
C CYS A 277 11.60 -13.73 -2.84
N SER A 278 12.27 -14.78 -2.34
CA SER A 278 13.22 -14.61 -1.23
C SER A 278 14.44 -13.78 -1.61
N THR A 279 14.46 -12.51 -1.13
CA THR A 279 15.63 -11.62 -1.27
C THR A 279 16.80 -12.05 -0.39
N GLN A 280 16.55 -12.83 0.68
CA GLN A 280 17.61 -13.28 1.61
C GLN A 280 18.52 -14.32 0.99
N GLY A 281 17.96 -15.23 0.17
CA GLY A 281 18.76 -16.26 -0.52
C GLY A 281 19.38 -15.77 -1.84
N TYR A 282 18.70 -14.85 -2.54
CA TYR A 282 18.99 -14.52 -3.94
C TYR A 282 18.77 -13.03 -4.24
N SER A 283 19.50 -12.13 -3.57
CA SER A 283 19.21 -10.67 -3.58
C SER A 283 19.10 -10.06 -4.98
N THR A 284 20.03 -10.37 -5.91
CA THR A 284 19.99 -9.83 -7.27
C THR A 284 18.85 -10.43 -8.09
N LEU A 285 18.63 -11.72 -7.97
CA LEU A 285 17.59 -12.43 -8.70
C LEU A 285 16.19 -12.01 -8.25
N ALA A 286 15.98 -11.87 -6.94
CA ALA A 286 14.69 -11.41 -6.41
C ALA A 286 14.35 -9.97 -6.87
N LYS A 287 15.36 -9.11 -7.02
CA LYS A 287 15.18 -7.79 -7.65
C LYS A 287 14.73 -7.91 -9.11
N THR A 288 15.36 -8.79 -9.88
CA THR A 288 14.98 -9.06 -11.28
C THR A 288 13.54 -9.55 -11.37
N VAL A 289 13.16 -10.52 -10.54
CA VAL A 289 11.79 -11.06 -10.47
C VAL A 289 10.81 -9.99 -10.06
N GLY A 290 11.11 -9.21 -9.03
CA GLY A 290 10.28 -8.08 -8.60
C GLY A 290 10.05 -7.04 -9.70
N LYS A 291 11.11 -6.67 -10.44
CA LYS A 291 11.02 -5.76 -11.59
C LYS A 291 10.19 -6.33 -12.73
N LEU A 292 10.29 -7.63 -13.01
CA LEU A 292 9.43 -8.31 -13.99
C LEU A 292 7.95 -8.13 -13.64
N PHE A 293 7.58 -8.39 -12.39
CA PHE A 293 6.19 -8.28 -11.96
C PHE A 293 5.69 -6.83 -11.90
N VAL A 294 6.52 -5.88 -11.48
CA VAL A 294 6.17 -4.45 -11.53
C VAL A 294 5.96 -4.01 -12.97
N SER A 295 6.82 -4.42 -13.90
CA SER A 295 6.69 -4.09 -15.33
C SER A 295 5.45 -4.74 -15.94
N GLU A 296 5.07 -5.96 -15.52
CA GLU A 296 3.82 -6.58 -15.94
C GLU A 296 2.59 -5.80 -15.44
N ALA A 297 2.61 -5.31 -14.19
CA ALA A 297 1.56 -4.46 -13.66
C ALA A 297 1.41 -3.15 -14.45
N MET A 298 2.53 -2.55 -14.90
CA MET A 298 2.51 -1.38 -15.80
C MET A 298 1.85 -1.72 -17.14
N ASN A 299 2.19 -2.85 -17.72
CA ASN A 299 1.60 -3.30 -18.97
C ASN A 299 0.11 -3.63 -18.83
N LEU A 300 -0.30 -4.22 -17.69
CA LEU A 300 -1.70 -4.42 -17.35
C LEU A 300 -2.45 -3.08 -17.27
N SER A 301 -1.88 -2.09 -16.59
CA SER A 301 -2.45 -0.75 -16.48
C SER A 301 -2.67 -0.11 -17.87
N TYR A 302 -1.64 -0.20 -18.74
CA TYR A 302 -1.73 0.28 -20.11
C TYR A 302 -2.81 -0.46 -20.91
N TRP A 303 -2.87 -1.80 -20.81
CA TRP A 303 -3.86 -2.62 -21.50
C TRP A 303 -5.29 -2.27 -21.06
N ILE A 304 -5.54 -2.10 -19.77
CA ILE A 304 -6.83 -1.67 -19.23
C ILE A 304 -7.22 -0.32 -19.83
N GLY A 305 -6.35 0.68 -19.75
CA GLY A 305 -6.62 2.03 -20.27
C GLY A 305 -6.86 2.09 -21.78
N LYS A 306 -6.23 1.16 -22.54
CA LYS A 306 -6.46 1.04 -23.99
C LYS A 306 -7.75 0.32 -24.34
N THR A 307 -8.18 -0.64 -23.51
CA THR A 307 -9.29 -1.56 -23.83
C THR A 307 -10.62 -1.06 -23.32
N TYR A 308 -10.62 -0.35 -22.21
CA TYR A 308 -11.84 0.08 -21.53
C TYR A 308 -11.90 1.61 -21.41
N GLU A 309 -12.86 2.22 -22.11
CA GLU A 309 -13.17 3.64 -21.98
C GLU A 309 -14.15 3.91 -20.83
N ASP A 310 -14.93 2.88 -20.44
CA ASP A 310 -15.94 2.99 -19.40
C ASP A 310 -15.30 2.94 -17.99
N SER A 311 -15.31 4.09 -17.35
CA SER A 311 -14.81 4.23 -15.97
C SER A 311 -15.59 3.40 -14.95
N HIS A 312 -16.84 3.03 -15.22
CA HIS A 312 -17.65 2.19 -14.34
C HIS A 312 -17.11 0.76 -14.31
N LYS A 313 -16.83 0.17 -15.49
CA LYS A 313 -16.27 -1.17 -15.62
C LYS A 313 -14.86 -1.27 -14.99
N ILE A 314 -14.08 -0.22 -15.14
CA ILE A 314 -12.75 -0.11 -14.49
C ILE A 314 -12.90 -0.15 -12.98
N LYS A 315 -13.84 0.60 -12.40
CA LYS A 315 -14.10 0.61 -10.96
C LYS A 315 -14.64 -0.72 -10.44
N GLU A 316 -15.51 -1.36 -11.20
CA GLU A 316 -16.09 -2.66 -10.86
C GLU A 316 -15.02 -3.77 -10.78
N ASN A 317 -14.04 -3.72 -11.67
CA ASN A 317 -12.93 -4.68 -11.73
C ASN A 317 -11.65 -4.17 -11.04
N SER A 318 -11.75 -3.22 -10.11
CA SER A 318 -10.58 -2.68 -9.42
C SER A 318 -9.69 -3.78 -8.79
N LEU A 319 -8.39 -3.52 -8.76
CA LEU A 319 -7.34 -4.44 -8.36
C LEU A 319 -6.47 -3.81 -7.27
N GLY A 320 -6.22 -4.52 -6.18
CA GLY A 320 -5.22 -4.16 -5.19
C GLY A 320 -3.85 -4.77 -5.53
N LEU A 321 -2.84 -3.94 -5.75
CA LEU A 321 -1.45 -4.35 -5.91
C LEU A 321 -0.68 -4.04 -4.61
N PHE A 322 -0.37 -5.08 -3.85
CA PHE A 322 0.34 -5.00 -2.57
C PHE A 322 1.80 -5.35 -2.77
N ILE A 323 2.71 -4.52 -2.26
CA ILE A 323 4.15 -4.72 -2.35
C ILE A 323 4.74 -4.53 -0.96
N ASP A 324 5.14 -5.63 -0.33
CA ASP A 324 5.89 -5.58 0.94
C ASP A 324 7.37 -5.34 0.65
N GLU A 325 8.11 -4.75 1.59
CA GLU A 325 9.53 -4.41 1.45
C GLU A 325 9.91 -3.81 0.09
N ALA A 326 9.09 -2.87 -0.36
CA ALA A 326 9.19 -2.30 -1.70
C ALA A 326 10.57 -1.67 -2.01
N GLY A 327 11.34 -1.26 -1.01
CA GLY A 327 12.73 -0.79 -1.18
C GLY A 327 13.63 -1.78 -1.93
N SER A 328 13.29 -3.08 -1.93
CA SER A 328 14.03 -4.11 -2.68
C SER A 328 13.63 -4.21 -4.15
N VAL A 329 12.45 -3.72 -4.53
CA VAL A 329 11.87 -3.84 -5.89
C VAL A 329 11.56 -2.51 -6.54
N ILE A 330 11.65 -1.39 -5.81
CA ILE A 330 11.49 -0.04 -6.36
C ILE A 330 12.67 0.30 -7.27
N TYR A 331 12.37 0.91 -8.40
CA TYR A 331 13.29 1.48 -9.37
C TYR A 331 12.59 2.68 -10.05
N PRO A 332 13.28 3.55 -10.80
CA PRO A 332 12.66 4.78 -11.33
C PRO A 332 11.34 4.56 -12.07
N ASP A 333 11.22 3.48 -12.86
CA ASP A 333 9.98 3.18 -13.60
C ASP A 333 8.79 2.79 -12.68
N PHE A 334 9.04 2.41 -11.43
CA PHE A 334 7.98 2.15 -10.45
C PHE A 334 7.14 3.39 -10.15
N LEU A 335 7.75 4.57 -10.23
CA LEU A 335 7.02 5.84 -10.08
C LEU A 335 5.96 6.02 -11.17
N ASP A 336 6.30 5.62 -12.38
CA ASP A 336 5.35 5.64 -13.50
C ASP A 336 4.16 4.72 -13.26
N LEU A 337 4.38 3.55 -12.67
CA LEU A 337 3.29 2.65 -12.26
C LEU A 337 2.36 3.36 -11.27
N VAL A 338 2.92 3.87 -10.16
CA VAL A 338 2.11 4.48 -9.09
C VAL A 338 1.33 5.69 -9.60
N ASN A 339 1.92 6.51 -10.48
CA ASN A 339 1.29 7.70 -11.04
C ASN A 339 0.16 7.38 -12.02
N LYS A 340 0.31 6.32 -12.82
CA LYS A 340 -0.58 6.04 -13.96
C LYS A 340 -1.62 4.96 -13.68
N CYS A 341 -1.37 4.04 -12.74
CA CYS A 341 -2.20 2.88 -12.50
C CYS A 341 -3.59 3.19 -11.91
N ARG A 342 -3.75 4.33 -11.23
CA ARG A 342 -5.02 4.72 -10.61
C ARG A 342 -6.14 4.85 -11.64
N SER A 343 -5.87 5.43 -12.80
CA SER A 343 -6.86 5.57 -13.88
C SER A 343 -7.34 4.23 -14.43
N SER A 344 -6.53 3.18 -14.27
CA SER A 344 -6.84 1.80 -14.69
C SER A 344 -7.48 0.96 -13.57
N GLY A 345 -7.86 1.57 -12.44
CA GLY A 345 -8.44 0.88 -11.30
C GLY A 345 -7.46 -0.03 -10.53
N ILE A 346 -6.15 0.13 -10.74
CA ILE A 346 -5.12 -0.55 -9.97
C ILE A 346 -4.68 0.36 -8.82
N ASN A 347 -4.89 -0.09 -7.59
CA ASN A 347 -4.57 0.64 -6.38
C ASN A 347 -3.32 0.04 -5.76
N VAL A 348 -2.26 0.83 -5.63
CA VAL A 348 -0.95 0.36 -5.16
C VAL A 348 -0.81 0.59 -3.66
N TYR A 349 -0.47 -0.48 -2.94
CA TYR A 349 -0.14 -0.49 -1.52
C TYR A 349 1.34 -0.79 -1.39
N THR A 350 2.14 0.22 -1.05
CA THR A 350 3.60 0.12 -0.98
C THR A 350 4.05 0.17 0.47
N ALA A 351 4.66 -0.91 0.95
CA ALA A 351 5.19 -0.98 2.30
C ALA A 351 6.73 -0.95 2.31
N VAL A 352 7.30 -0.10 3.17
CA VAL A 352 8.74 0.04 3.38
C VAL A 352 9.08 0.02 4.86
N GLN A 353 10.34 -0.22 5.21
CA GLN A 353 10.78 -0.22 6.60
C GLN A 353 11.06 1.19 7.11
N SER A 354 11.60 2.05 6.26
CA SER A 354 11.94 3.42 6.62
C SER A 354 11.67 4.38 5.46
N TYR A 355 11.57 5.66 5.79
CA TYR A 355 11.51 6.72 4.78
C TYR A 355 12.78 6.72 3.90
N SER A 356 13.92 6.44 4.52
CA SER A 356 15.22 6.39 3.84
C SER A 356 15.33 5.27 2.80
N ASP A 357 14.51 4.20 2.87
CA ASP A 357 14.50 3.15 1.86
C ASP A 357 14.12 3.70 0.48
N ILE A 358 13.27 4.72 0.47
CA ILE A 358 12.88 5.42 -0.76
C ILE A 358 13.98 6.38 -1.22
N GLU A 359 14.62 7.10 -0.28
CA GLU A 359 15.72 8.02 -0.59
C GLU A 359 16.91 7.31 -1.24
N MET A 360 17.19 6.07 -0.83
CA MET A 360 18.28 5.27 -1.41
C MET A 360 18.04 4.88 -2.87
N VAL A 361 16.78 4.80 -3.29
CA VAL A 361 16.40 4.34 -4.64
C VAL A 361 16.07 5.51 -5.56
N ALA A 362 15.63 6.62 -5.00
CA ALA A 362 15.34 7.83 -5.77
C ALA A 362 16.63 8.49 -6.25
N ASP A 363 16.83 8.56 -7.57
CA ASP A 363 18.00 9.17 -8.19
C ASP A 363 18.05 10.71 -8.00
N SER A 364 16.93 11.30 -7.55
CA SER A 364 16.83 12.73 -7.31
C SER A 364 15.77 13.08 -6.27
N GLU A 365 15.93 14.25 -5.64
CA GLU A 365 14.95 14.82 -4.71
C GLU A 365 13.57 15.05 -5.38
N ILE A 366 13.58 15.36 -6.68
CA ILE A 366 12.36 15.58 -7.46
C ILE A 366 11.58 14.26 -7.58
N LEU A 367 12.25 13.16 -7.94
CA LEU A 367 11.63 11.84 -8.02
C LEU A 367 11.07 11.39 -6.67
N MET A 368 11.79 11.66 -5.60
CA MET A 368 11.32 11.36 -4.25
C MET A 368 10.04 12.13 -3.90
N LYS A 369 9.98 13.44 -4.20
CA LYS A 369 8.77 14.25 -3.98
C LYS A 369 7.59 13.72 -4.79
N GLN A 370 7.78 13.43 -6.06
CA GLN A 370 6.75 12.84 -6.93
C GLN A 370 6.26 11.50 -6.41
N PHE A 371 7.16 10.66 -5.88
CA PHE A 371 6.79 9.39 -5.27
C PHE A 371 5.81 9.61 -4.13
N PHE A 372 6.13 10.46 -3.17
CA PHE A 372 5.27 10.67 -1.99
C PHE A 372 3.95 11.37 -2.35
N GLU A 373 3.94 12.30 -3.31
CA GLU A 373 2.75 12.98 -3.80
C GLU A 373 1.76 12.01 -4.49
N SER A 374 2.24 10.87 -4.98
CA SER A 374 1.42 9.85 -5.63
C SER A 374 0.56 9.03 -4.66
N TYR A 375 0.80 9.16 -3.37
CA TYR A 375 0.09 8.44 -2.32
C TYR A 375 -0.83 9.37 -1.55
N SER A 376 -2.12 9.05 -1.56
CA SER A 376 -3.12 9.83 -0.80
C SER A 376 -3.33 9.33 0.61
N ASN A 377 -3.06 8.06 0.86
CA ASN A 377 -3.20 7.42 2.16
C ASN A 377 -1.82 7.00 2.68
N TRP A 378 -1.50 7.35 3.92
CA TRP A 378 -0.26 6.96 4.56
C TRP A 378 -0.55 6.27 5.89
N PHE A 379 0.00 5.08 6.08
CA PHE A 379 0.05 4.40 7.36
C PHE A 379 1.46 4.51 7.93
N ILE A 380 1.59 5.29 8.99
CA ILE A 380 2.86 5.56 9.65
C ILE A 380 2.91 4.74 10.93
N GLN A 381 3.78 3.75 10.96
CA GLN A 381 4.12 2.98 12.15
C GLN A 381 5.44 3.49 12.74
N LYS A 382 5.88 2.90 13.86
CA LYS A 382 7.07 3.34 14.57
C LYS A 382 8.28 3.51 13.67
N GLN A 383 8.94 4.65 13.84
CA GLN A 383 10.28 4.93 13.32
C GLN A 383 11.21 5.24 14.48
N THR A 384 12.36 4.56 14.54
CA THR A 384 13.35 4.79 15.61
C THR A 384 14.33 5.90 15.26
N ASN A 385 14.60 6.11 13.97
CA ASN A 385 15.45 7.18 13.49
C ASN A 385 14.73 8.54 13.60
N THR A 386 15.41 9.52 14.22
CA THR A 386 14.83 10.85 14.48
C THR A 386 14.54 11.60 13.18
N GLU A 387 15.45 11.59 12.22
CA GLU A 387 15.30 12.27 10.94
C GLU A 387 14.09 11.72 10.14
N ASN A 388 13.94 10.40 10.09
CA ASN A 388 12.79 9.78 9.46
C ASN A 388 11.47 10.15 10.17
N ALA A 389 11.47 10.18 11.50
CA ALA A 389 10.31 10.58 12.28
C ALA A 389 9.95 12.05 12.05
N GLU A 390 10.92 12.95 11.92
CA GLU A 390 10.72 14.38 11.62
C GLU A 390 10.17 14.59 10.22
N LYS A 391 10.67 13.89 9.19
CA LYS A 391 10.13 13.93 7.82
C LYS A 391 8.68 13.49 7.77
N LEU A 392 8.34 12.41 8.46
CA LEU A 392 6.97 11.90 8.54
C LEU A 392 6.04 12.83 9.36
N ALA A 393 6.53 13.42 10.44
CA ALA A 393 5.79 14.41 11.21
C ALA A 393 5.51 15.67 10.39
N SER A 394 6.48 16.10 9.59
CA SER A 394 6.30 17.22 8.64
C SER A 394 5.23 16.91 7.60
N ALA A 395 5.18 15.69 7.08
CA ALA A 395 4.13 15.25 6.15
C ALA A 395 2.73 15.28 6.81
N CYS A 396 2.62 14.94 8.09
CA CYS A 396 1.36 15.08 8.85
C CYS A 396 0.90 16.55 8.91
N GLY A 397 1.85 17.50 8.87
CA GLY A 397 1.59 18.95 8.86
C GLY A 397 1.70 19.58 10.23
N THR A 398 1.45 20.89 10.24
CA THR A 398 1.59 21.76 11.40
C THR A 398 0.32 22.55 11.67
N PHE A 399 0.18 23.08 12.86
CA PHE A 399 -0.84 24.03 13.26
C PHE A 399 -0.22 25.23 14.00
N LEU A 400 -0.93 26.34 14.01
CA LEU A 400 -0.50 27.53 14.74
C LEU A 400 -0.80 27.36 16.23
N ALA A 401 0.24 27.28 17.05
CA ALA A 401 0.15 27.18 18.50
C ALA A 401 0.50 28.51 19.18
N GLN A 402 -0.22 28.83 20.23
CA GLN A 402 0.12 29.97 21.11
C GLN A 402 0.87 29.44 22.33
N LYS A 403 2.10 29.91 22.52
CA LYS A 403 2.96 29.59 23.67
C LYS A 403 2.94 30.76 24.63
N THR A 404 2.48 30.49 25.85
CA THR A 404 2.53 31.49 26.94
C THR A 404 3.75 31.17 27.81
N THR A 405 4.63 32.14 27.92
CA THR A 405 5.76 32.09 28.91
C THR A 405 5.41 32.98 30.06
N LEU A 406 5.24 32.41 31.25
CA LEU A 406 5.00 33.16 32.48
C LEU A 406 6.34 33.46 33.13
N ALA A 407 6.53 34.73 33.55
CA ALA A 407 7.70 35.11 34.35
C ALA A 407 7.45 34.74 35.81
N THR A 408 8.40 34.04 36.41
CA THR A 408 8.40 33.72 37.85
C THR A 408 9.36 34.66 38.59
N GLU A 409 8.84 35.41 39.53
CA GLU A 409 9.66 36.18 40.51
C GLU A 409 9.54 35.52 41.87
N SER A 410 10.68 35.16 42.47
CA SER A 410 10.77 34.59 43.83
C SER A 410 9.88 33.35 44.09
N GLY A 411 9.69 32.50 43.07
CA GLY A 411 8.94 31.24 43.21
C GLY A 411 7.42 31.37 43.04
N SER A 412 6.89 32.56 42.78
CA SER A 412 5.48 32.79 42.45
C SER A 412 5.33 33.36 41.05
N GLU A 413 4.23 33.03 40.37
CA GLU A 413 3.90 33.60 39.06
C GLU A 413 3.69 35.11 39.19
N SER A 414 4.47 35.90 38.46
CA SER A 414 4.42 37.37 38.54
C SER A 414 3.20 37.98 37.78
N GLY A 415 2.37 37.15 37.17
CA GLY A 415 1.25 37.60 36.32
C GLY A 415 1.67 38.25 35.00
N LYS A 416 2.97 38.40 34.75
CA LYS A 416 3.51 38.92 33.50
C LYS A 416 3.90 37.73 32.61
N GLY A 417 3.37 37.69 31.38
CA GLY A 417 3.66 36.63 30.41
C GLY A 417 3.82 37.20 29.00
N THR A 418 4.53 36.47 28.18
CA THR A 418 4.63 36.74 26.75
C THR A 418 3.92 35.64 26.00
N ILE A 419 2.99 35.99 25.12
CA ILE A 419 2.36 35.06 24.19
C ILE A 419 3.16 35.12 22.88
N ARG A 420 3.65 33.95 22.46
CA ARG A 420 4.30 33.79 21.16
C ARG A 420 3.48 32.82 20.31
N GLU A 421 3.23 33.18 19.07
CA GLU A 421 2.67 32.27 18.09
C GLU A 421 3.81 31.52 17.38
N GLY A 422 3.60 30.23 17.16
CA GLY A 422 4.54 29.39 16.46
C GLY A 422 3.87 28.15 15.89
N TYR A 423 4.42 27.60 14.82
CA TYR A 423 3.92 26.36 14.25
C TYR A 423 4.42 25.15 15.03
N GLU A 424 3.53 24.24 15.33
CA GLU A 424 3.82 22.94 15.95
C GLU A 424 3.30 21.81 15.07
N TYR A 425 3.93 20.64 15.16
CA TYR A 425 3.51 19.46 14.42
C TYR A 425 2.13 18.99 14.88
N LEU A 426 1.25 18.63 13.92
CA LEU A 426 0.01 17.91 14.22
C LEU A 426 0.27 16.54 14.84
N CYS A 427 1.33 15.87 14.37
CA CYS A 427 1.86 14.64 14.95
C CYS A 427 3.33 14.87 15.27
N HIS A 428 3.66 15.02 16.55
CA HIS A 428 5.04 15.26 16.97
C HIS A 428 5.93 14.05 16.63
N PRO A 429 7.20 14.23 16.21
CA PRO A 429 8.12 13.11 15.92
C PRO A 429 8.22 12.09 17.05
N ASP A 430 8.15 12.51 18.31
CA ASP A 430 8.22 11.61 19.46
C ASP A 430 7.00 10.70 19.57
N ILE A 431 5.84 11.08 19.05
CA ILE A 431 4.66 10.19 18.94
C ILE A 431 4.99 9.05 17.99
N ILE A 432 5.55 9.36 16.81
CA ILE A 432 5.96 8.35 15.82
C ILE A 432 7.01 7.39 16.40
N LYS A 433 7.92 7.92 17.23
CA LYS A 433 8.97 7.14 17.90
C LYS A 433 8.44 6.29 19.06
N SER A 434 7.26 6.61 19.60
CA SER A 434 6.72 6.04 20.83
C SER A 434 5.52 5.12 20.64
N ILE A 435 4.89 5.09 19.47
CA ILE A 435 3.73 4.20 19.19
C ILE A 435 4.11 2.74 19.39
N ASN A 436 3.14 1.96 19.87
CA ASN A 436 3.32 0.56 20.21
C ASN A 436 3.18 -0.35 18.99
N VAL A 437 3.58 -1.62 19.15
CA VAL A 437 3.37 -2.67 18.13
C VAL A 437 1.89 -2.77 17.78
N GLY A 438 1.57 -2.81 16.49
CA GLY A 438 0.19 -2.89 16.00
C GLY A 438 -0.52 -1.55 15.96
N GLN A 439 0.09 -0.46 16.40
CA GLN A 439 -0.47 0.88 16.26
C GLN A 439 0.05 1.56 15.00
N THR A 440 -0.78 2.41 14.40
CA THR A 440 -0.43 3.17 13.20
C THR A 440 -1.12 4.54 13.22
N ILE A 441 -0.46 5.52 12.65
CA ILE A 441 -1.08 6.80 12.31
C ILE A 441 -1.54 6.70 10.88
N LEU A 442 -2.84 6.85 10.64
CA LEU A 442 -3.40 6.99 9.30
C LEU A 442 -3.47 8.47 8.96
N LEU A 443 -2.78 8.86 7.90
CA LEU A 443 -2.86 10.17 7.29
C LEU A 443 -3.51 10.03 5.91
N GLU A 444 -4.61 10.73 5.72
CA GLU A 444 -5.26 10.89 4.42
C GLU A 444 -5.07 12.34 3.94
N HIS A 445 -4.68 12.53 2.70
CA HIS A 445 -4.38 13.85 2.17
C HIS A 445 -5.58 14.58 1.57
N ASN A 446 -6.64 13.84 1.20
CA ASN A 446 -7.80 14.46 0.54
C ASN A 446 -9.14 13.74 0.86
N PRO A 447 -9.98 14.27 1.76
CA PRO A 447 -9.67 15.43 2.63
C PRO A 447 -8.53 15.11 3.60
N LYS A 448 -7.89 16.14 4.15
CA LYS A 448 -6.83 15.93 5.13
C LYS A 448 -7.41 15.40 6.44
N TRP A 449 -6.97 14.20 6.80
CA TRP A 449 -7.43 13.48 7.98
C TRP A 449 -6.27 12.79 8.67
N LEU A 450 -6.24 12.81 10.01
CA LEU A 450 -5.21 12.15 10.79
C LEU A 450 -5.85 11.37 11.94
N SER A 451 -5.58 10.06 12.00
CA SER A 451 -6.10 9.18 13.06
C SER A 451 -5.00 8.28 13.62
N LEU A 452 -4.98 8.07 14.92
CA LEU A 452 -4.17 7.06 15.57
C LEU A 452 -5.01 5.81 15.81
N ILE A 453 -4.61 4.70 15.19
CA ILE A 453 -5.38 3.46 15.12
C ILE A 453 -4.59 2.33 15.74
N ASN A 454 -5.26 1.55 16.58
CA ASN A 454 -4.79 0.23 17.02
C ASN A 454 -5.33 -0.80 16.01
N VAL A 455 -4.47 -1.25 15.09
CA VAL A 455 -4.84 -2.16 14.00
C VAL A 455 -5.31 -3.50 14.58
N ARG A 456 -6.44 -4.01 14.12
CA ARG A 456 -6.90 -5.34 14.54
C ARG A 456 -5.91 -6.43 14.14
N ASP A 457 -5.83 -7.47 14.94
CA ASP A 457 -5.08 -8.67 14.54
C ASP A 457 -5.89 -9.46 13.50
N VAL A 458 -5.34 -9.62 12.31
CA VAL A 458 -6.00 -10.38 11.24
C VAL A 458 -6.30 -11.82 11.67
N ARG A 459 -5.48 -12.40 12.57
CA ARG A 459 -5.68 -13.77 13.10
C ARG A 459 -6.93 -13.88 13.98
N GLY A 460 -7.46 -12.76 14.48
CA GLY A 460 -8.76 -12.70 15.15
C GLY A 460 -9.96 -12.77 14.20
N SER A 461 -9.73 -12.60 12.90
CA SER A 461 -10.76 -12.78 11.86
C SER A 461 -11.29 -14.22 11.80
N ASN A 462 -12.54 -14.37 11.41
CA ASN A 462 -13.15 -15.71 11.22
C ASN A 462 -12.41 -16.57 10.19
N ALA A 463 -11.69 -15.96 9.25
CA ALA A 463 -10.84 -16.65 8.28
C ALA A 463 -9.69 -17.45 8.92
N PHE A 464 -9.31 -17.10 10.16
CA PHE A 464 -8.22 -17.75 10.90
C PHE A 464 -8.69 -18.61 12.08
N LYS A 465 -9.96 -18.54 12.45
CA LYS A 465 -10.55 -19.46 13.42
C LYS A 465 -10.62 -20.83 12.75
N ASP A 466 -10.04 -21.83 13.39
CA ASP A 466 -9.85 -23.18 12.85
C ASP A 466 -11.09 -23.70 12.10
N VAL A 467 -11.04 -23.65 10.79
CA VAL A 467 -11.73 -24.63 9.96
C VAL A 467 -10.87 -25.89 10.13
N LYS A 468 -11.38 -26.91 10.87
CA LYS A 468 -10.84 -28.27 10.81
C LYS A 468 -10.49 -28.53 9.36
N GLU A 469 -9.26 -28.94 9.07
CA GLU A 469 -8.79 -29.21 7.71
C GLU A 469 -9.90 -29.93 6.95
N VAL A 470 -10.56 -29.17 6.07
CA VAL A 470 -11.56 -29.75 5.18
C VAL A 470 -10.80 -30.66 4.25
N ASP A 471 -11.17 -31.92 4.30
CA ASP A 471 -10.67 -33.04 3.55
C ASP A 471 -10.25 -32.66 2.12
N LYS A 472 -9.00 -32.91 1.78
CA LYS A 472 -8.35 -32.57 0.50
C LYS A 472 -8.96 -33.28 -0.72
N SER A 473 -10.05 -34.03 -0.55
CA SER A 473 -10.69 -34.85 -1.59
C SER A 473 -12.02 -34.33 -2.14
N ALA A 474 -12.56 -33.23 -1.63
CA ALA A 474 -13.82 -32.70 -2.14
C ALA A 474 -13.58 -31.90 -3.44
N PRO A 475 -14.12 -32.33 -4.60
CA PRO A 475 -14.05 -31.54 -5.81
C PRO A 475 -14.85 -30.25 -5.61
N ILE A 476 -14.30 -29.13 -6.06
CA ILE A 476 -14.96 -27.81 -6.07
C ILE A 476 -16.30 -27.97 -6.81
N ALA A 477 -17.41 -27.87 -6.08
CA ALA A 477 -18.73 -27.94 -6.69
C ALA A 477 -18.90 -26.78 -7.68
N PRO A 478 -19.39 -27.03 -8.91
CA PRO A 478 -19.60 -25.98 -9.88
C PRO A 478 -20.66 -25.00 -9.36
N ILE A 479 -20.39 -23.71 -9.46
CA ILE A 479 -21.32 -22.63 -9.12
C ILE A 479 -22.61 -22.85 -9.92
N LYS A 480 -23.73 -23.17 -9.24
CA LYS A 480 -25.04 -23.21 -9.87
C LYS A 480 -25.35 -21.83 -10.43
N LYS A 481 -25.40 -21.73 -11.78
CA LYS A 481 -25.94 -20.56 -12.46
C LYS A 481 -27.35 -20.33 -11.93
N GLY A 482 -27.59 -19.20 -11.29
CA GLY A 482 -28.90 -18.79 -10.80
C GLY A 482 -29.91 -18.80 -11.94
N LEU A 483 -30.99 -19.50 -11.74
CA LEU A 483 -32.17 -19.51 -12.61
C LEU A 483 -32.67 -18.08 -12.79
N GLY A 484 -32.76 -17.65 -14.03
CA GLY A 484 -33.40 -16.39 -14.40
C GLY A 484 -34.82 -16.32 -13.84
N ARG A 485 -35.15 -15.23 -13.22
CA ARG A 485 -36.55 -14.88 -12.95
C ARG A 485 -37.17 -14.34 -14.22
N LYS A 486 -38.33 -14.96 -14.58
CA LYS A 486 -39.28 -14.44 -15.54
C LYS A 486 -39.83 -13.11 -15.11
#